data_d59410c3518de1952d15d593e454c545
#
_entry.id   d59410c3518de1952d15d593e454c545
#
_cell.length_a   1.000
_cell.length_b   1.000
_cell.length_c   1.000
_cell.angle_alpha   90.00
_cell.angle_beta   90.00
_cell.angle_gamma   90.00
#
_symmetry.space_group_name_H-M   'P 1'
#
loop_
_entity.id
_entity.type
_entity.pdbx_description
1 polymer ?
#
loop_
_entity_poly.entity_id
_entity_poly.type
_entity_poly.pdbx_seq_one_letter_code
_entity_poly.pdbx_strand_id
1 'polypeptide(L)'
;MEEKLIDMEYSHAPEIARLLNDPAVCEYLSDVIPFPYAESDACNFISAVLEDGSTLRSRTVLYKGRIAGIAGYQSAGPNKEHIAVAGYWLGCEFWGRGIATQALRQTIDMAFSDPGIIRIEATAFSPNKASCRVMEKCGMKHEATLEKALSKKGRVYDEAVYRILR
;
A
#
# COMPACT_ATOMS: atom_id res chain seq x y z
N MET A 1 15.61 14.24 1.25
CA MET A 1 14.64 13.42 1.98
C MET A 1 15.27 12.08 2.31
N GLU A 2 15.01 11.58 3.50
CA GLU A 2 15.58 10.31 3.95
C GLU A 2 14.82 9.08 3.41
N GLU A 3 13.58 9.29 2.98
CA GLU A 3 12.71 8.28 2.39
C GLU A 3 12.44 8.55 0.91
N LYS A 4 12.40 7.48 0.12
CA LYS A 4 12.08 7.54 -1.30
C LYS A 4 11.46 6.24 -1.79
N LEU A 5 10.66 6.34 -2.84
CA LEU A 5 10.20 5.20 -3.60
C LEU A 5 11.22 4.87 -4.69
N ILE A 6 11.62 3.61 -4.75
CA ILE A 6 12.53 3.10 -5.78
C ILE A 6 11.87 1.94 -6.54
N ASP A 7 12.33 1.68 -7.74
CA ASP A 7 11.86 0.54 -8.52
C ASP A 7 12.11 -0.76 -7.78
N MET A 8 11.18 -1.69 -7.91
CA MET A 8 11.32 -3.01 -7.30
C MET A 8 12.34 -3.85 -8.06
N GLU A 9 13.13 -4.61 -7.30
CA GLU A 9 14.12 -5.54 -7.82
C GLU A 9 14.02 -6.86 -7.07
N TYR A 10 14.38 -7.97 -7.72
CA TYR A 10 14.37 -9.29 -7.07
C TYR A 10 15.29 -9.36 -5.85
N SER A 11 16.35 -8.56 -5.81
CA SER A 11 17.24 -8.42 -4.66
C SER A 11 16.55 -7.90 -3.41
N HIS A 12 15.36 -7.28 -3.53
CA HIS A 12 14.58 -6.81 -2.39
C HIS A 12 13.77 -7.93 -1.70
N ALA A 13 13.59 -9.08 -2.36
CA ALA A 13 12.70 -10.14 -1.90
C ALA A 13 13.00 -10.68 -0.50
N PRO A 14 14.26 -10.96 -0.11
CA PRO A 14 14.57 -11.45 1.24
C PRO A 14 14.12 -10.49 2.34
N GLU A 15 14.36 -9.20 2.16
CA GLU A 15 14.03 -8.20 3.18
C GLU A 15 12.51 -7.94 3.24
N ILE A 16 11.83 -7.93 2.09
CA ILE A 16 10.36 -7.85 2.03
C ILE A 16 9.74 -9.02 2.80
N ALA A 17 10.22 -10.25 2.57
CA ALA A 17 9.74 -11.42 3.27
C ALA A 17 10.00 -11.34 4.78
N ARG A 18 11.18 -10.87 5.18
CA ARG A 18 11.50 -10.67 6.60
C ARG A 18 10.52 -9.72 7.28
N LEU A 19 10.25 -8.58 6.65
CA LEU A 19 9.36 -7.55 7.20
C LEU A 19 7.90 -8.02 7.28
N LEU A 20 7.43 -8.82 6.32
CA LEU A 20 6.05 -9.35 6.29
C LEU A 20 5.84 -10.56 7.22
N ASN A 21 6.90 -11.18 7.74
CA ASN A 21 6.80 -12.25 8.74
C ASN A 21 6.67 -11.71 10.16
N ASP A 22 5.95 -10.61 10.30
CA ASP A 22 5.62 -10.00 11.58
C ASP A 22 4.09 -9.95 11.72
N PRO A 23 3.50 -10.63 12.72
CA PRO A 23 2.06 -10.61 12.93
C PRO A 23 1.48 -9.20 13.10
N ALA A 24 2.24 -8.27 13.69
CA ALA A 24 1.81 -6.88 13.87
C ALA A 24 1.68 -6.16 12.51
N VAL A 25 2.58 -6.41 11.58
CA VAL A 25 2.51 -5.86 10.21
C VAL A 25 1.30 -6.42 9.47
N CYS A 26 1.02 -7.71 9.63
CA CYS A 26 -0.06 -8.40 8.92
C CYS A 26 -1.45 -8.18 9.51
N GLU A 27 -1.56 -7.61 10.70
CA GLU A 27 -2.83 -7.48 11.43
C GLU A 27 -3.95 -6.87 10.58
N TYR A 28 -3.65 -5.82 9.83
CA TYR A 28 -4.60 -5.11 8.98
C TYR A 28 -4.26 -5.16 7.49
N LEU A 29 -3.48 -6.15 7.06
CA LEU A 29 -3.28 -6.46 5.64
C LEU A 29 -4.29 -7.50 5.18
N SER A 30 -4.57 -7.51 3.88
CA SER A 30 -5.44 -8.51 3.26
C SER A 30 -4.90 -9.92 3.43
N ASP A 31 -5.79 -10.91 3.61
CA ASP A 31 -5.44 -12.33 3.67
C ASP A 31 -4.93 -12.89 2.32
N VAL A 32 -4.97 -12.11 1.23
CA VAL A 32 -4.29 -12.49 -0.03
C VAL A 32 -2.76 -12.46 0.13
N ILE A 33 -2.25 -11.75 1.13
CA ILE A 33 -0.84 -11.81 1.52
C ILE A 33 -0.67 -13.03 2.43
N PRO A 34 0.07 -14.06 2.01
CA PRO A 34 0.21 -15.28 2.80
C PRO A 34 0.99 -15.02 4.10
N PHE A 35 0.67 -15.81 5.13
CA PHE A 35 1.42 -15.83 6.38
C PHE A 35 1.58 -17.29 6.86
N PRO A 36 2.80 -17.80 7.03
CA PRO A 36 4.11 -17.15 6.84
C PRO A 36 4.34 -16.71 5.38
N TYR A 37 5.13 -15.66 5.20
CA TYR A 37 5.45 -15.11 3.89
C TYR A 37 6.83 -15.60 3.46
N ALA A 38 6.88 -16.33 2.34
CA ALA A 38 8.13 -16.86 1.81
C ALA A 38 8.82 -15.83 0.89
N GLU A 39 10.13 -15.97 0.74
CA GLU A 39 10.89 -15.19 -0.23
C GLU A 39 10.38 -15.40 -1.67
N SER A 40 9.91 -16.62 -1.99
CA SER A 40 9.25 -16.93 -3.26
C SER A 40 7.96 -16.13 -3.47
N ASP A 41 7.20 -15.83 -2.40
CA ASP A 41 6.01 -14.98 -2.48
C ASP A 41 6.39 -13.55 -2.86
N ALA A 42 7.49 -13.04 -2.29
CA ALA A 42 8.03 -11.73 -2.64
C ALA A 42 8.50 -11.69 -4.09
N CYS A 43 9.21 -12.72 -4.56
CA CYS A 43 9.63 -12.83 -5.96
C CYS A 43 8.44 -12.86 -6.92
N ASN A 44 7.38 -13.58 -6.57
CA ASN A 44 6.15 -13.64 -7.39
C ASN A 44 5.47 -12.27 -7.46
N PHE A 45 5.40 -11.55 -6.35
CA PHE A 45 4.84 -10.19 -6.35
C PHE A 45 5.69 -9.22 -7.18
N ILE A 46 7.00 -9.25 -7.02
CA ILE A 46 7.93 -8.43 -7.82
C ILE A 46 7.77 -8.75 -9.31
N SER A 47 7.70 -10.03 -9.67
CA SER A 47 7.47 -10.46 -11.05
C SER A 47 6.18 -9.87 -11.61
N ALA A 48 5.09 -9.91 -10.86
CA ALA A 48 3.81 -9.33 -11.28
C ALA A 48 3.88 -7.80 -11.48
N VAL A 49 4.67 -7.11 -10.66
CA VAL A 49 4.90 -5.66 -10.82
C VAL A 49 5.72 -5.34 -12.07
N LEU A 50 6.73 -6.17 -12.37
CA LEU A 50 7.66 -5.95 -13.48
C LEU A 50 7.13 -6.47 -14.82
N GLU A 51 6.04 -7.21 -14.83
CA GLU A 51 5.44 -7.77 -16.05
C GLU A 51 5.01 -6.66 -17.01
N ASP A 52 5.26 -6.87 -18.31
CA ASP A 52 4.82 -5.95 -19.35
C ASP A 52 3.28 -5.84 -19.36
N GLY A 53 2.79 -4.61 -19.35
CA GLY A 53 1.35 -4.34 -19.29
C GLY A 53 0.72 -4.48 -17.91
N SER A 54 1.52 -4.72 -16.85
CA SER A 54 1.03 -4.74 -15.47
C SER A 54 0.33 -3.43 -15.10
N THR A 55 -0.80 -3.56 -14.40
CA THR A 55 -1.51 -2.41 -13.81
C THR A 55 -0.98 -2.06 -12.42
N LEU A 56 -0.11 -2.90 -11.86
CA LEU A 56 0.53 -2.66 -10.56
C LEU A 56 1.65 -1.63 -10.71
N ARG A 57 1.59 -0.57 -9.95
CA ARG A 57 2.61 0.49 -9.89
C ARG A 57 3.21 0.56 -8.49
N SER A 58 3.69 -0.59 -8.01
CA SER A 58 4.29 -0.70 -6.69
C SER A 58 5.77 -0.35 -6.73
N ARG A 59 6.24 0.23 -5.64
CA ARG A 59 7.62 0.63 -5.41
C ARG A 59 8.09 0.14 -4.05
N THR A 60 9.38 -0.08 -3.92
CA THR A 60 10.01 -0.32 -2.64
C THR A 60 10.21 1.01 -1.91
N VAL A 61 9.77 1.06 -0.66
CA VAL A 61 10.03 2.21 0.23
C VAL A 61 11.42 2.06 0.81
N LEU A 62 12.31 2.98 0.47
CA LEU A 62 13.67 3.03 1.01
C LEU A 62 13.76 4.15 2.05
N TYR A 63 14.26 3.84 3.23
CA TYR A 63 14.51 4.81 4.30
C TYR A 63 15.94 4.66 4.82
N LYS A 64 16.74 5.72 4.71
CA LYS A 64 18.15 5.72 5.12
C LYS A 64 18.95 4.53 4.57
N GLY A 65 18.72 4.19 3.31
CA GLY A 65 19.38 3.06 2.65
C GLY A 65 18.86 1.68 3.00
N ARG A 66 17.80 1.57 3.81
CA ARG A 66 17.18 0.30 4.21
C ARG A 66 15.79 0.16 3.61
N ILE A 67 15.44 -1.04 3.18
CA ILE A 67 14.09 -1.37 2.74
C ILE A 67 13.15 -1.31 3.94
N ALA A 68 12.13 -0.46 3.85
CA ALA A 68 11.17 -0.23 4.92
C ALA A 68 9.79 -0.85 4.65
N GLY A 69 9.43 -1.07 3.39
CA GLY A 69 8.15 -1.61 3.00
C GLY A 69 7.85 -1.42 1.53
N ILE A 70 6.58 -1.41 1.19
CA ILE A 70 6.08 -1.23 -0.18
C ILE A 70 5.00 -0.16 -0.17
N ALA A 71 4.97 0.68 -1.20
CA ALA A 71 3.88 1.60 -1.48
C ALA A 71 3.65 1.70 -2.98
N GLY A 72 2.43 1.97 -3.40
CA GLY A 72 2.10 2.09 -4.80
C GLY A 72 0.60 2.16 -5.04
N TYR A 73 0.21 2.02 -6.29
CA TYR A 73 -1.19 1.99 -6.69
C TYR A 73 -1.42 0.98 -7.80
N GLN A 74 -2.68 0.67 -8.02
CA GLN A 74 -3.14 -0.14 -9.14
C GLN A 74 -4.39 0.47 -9.75
N SER A 75 -4.73 0.06 -10.97
CA SER A 75 -6.01 0.42 -11.60
C SER A 75 -7.17 -0.15 -10.78
N ALA A 76 -8.26 0.61 -10.69
CA ALA A 76 -9.49 0.13 -10.06
C ALA A 76 -10.30 -0.84 -10.97
N GLY A 77 -9.82 -1.11 -12.17
CA GLY A 77 -10.38 -2.10 -13.10
C GLY A 77 -11.25 -1.50 -14.21
N PRO A 78 -11.96 -2.36 -14.96
CA PRO A 78 -12.79 -1.93 -16.07
C PRO A 78 -13.84 -0.89 -15.68
N ASN A 79 -14.03 0.11 -16.53
CA ASN A 79 -14.91 1.27 -16.33
C ASN A 79 -14.48 2.19 -15.18
N LYS A 80 -13.30 1.96 -14.59
CA LYS A 80 -12.70 2.76 -13.53
C LYS A 80 -11.22 3.05 -13.82
N GLU A 81 -10.84 3.07 -15.08
CA GLU A 81 -9.45 3.27 -15.52
C GLU A 81 -8.89 4.63 -15.09
N HIS A 82 -9.77 5.60 -14.83
CA HIS A 82 -9.45 6.92 -14.32
C HIS A 82 -9.22 6.95 -12.78
N ILE A 83 -9.34 5.80 -12.13
CA ILE A 83 -9.18 5.67 -10.67
C ILE A 83 -7.95 4.83 -10.34
N ALA A 84 -7.07 5.35 -9.51
CA ALA A 84 -5.99 4.61 -8.90
C ALA A 84 -6.39 4.19 -7.47
N VAL A 85 -6.11 2.95 -7.12
CA VAL A 85 -6.26 2.44 -5.75
C VAL A 85 -4.87 2.36 -5.14
N ALA A 86 -4.60 3.23 -4.18
CA ALA A 86 -3.31 3.29 -3.49
C ALA A 86 -3.28 2.35 -2.29
N GLY A 87 -2.09 1.82 -2.01
CA GLY A 87 -1.84 0.98 -0.86
C GLY A 87 -0.39 1.09 -0.39
N TYR A 88 -0.16 0.76 0.87
CA TYR A 88 1.16 0.79 1.47
C TYR A 88 1.20 -0.07 2.73
N TRP A 89 2.38 -0.56 3.05
CA TRP A 89 2.70 -1.14 4.34
C TRP A 89 4.18 -0.91 4.68
N LEU A 90 4.50 -0.88 5.94
CA LEU A 90 5.86 -0.77 6.47
C LEU A 90 6.12 -1.84 7.52
N GLY A 91 7.36 -2.29 7.62
CA GLY A 91 7.82 -3.07 8.76
C GLY A 91 7.64 -2.29 10.05
N CYS A 92 7.31 -2.97 11.17
CA CYS A 92 6.99 -2.31 12.44
C CYS A 92 8.13 -1.44 12.99
N GLU A 93 9.38 -1.81 12.71
CA GLU A 93 10.56 -1.04 13.11
C GLU A 93 10.64 0.36 12.47
N PHE A 94 9.83 0.61 11.44
CA PHE A 94 9.78 1.89 10.71
C PHE A 94 8.54 2.74 11.07
N TRP A 95 7.66 2.25 11.94
CA TRP A 95 6.45 2.98 12.32
C TRP A 95 6.75 4.21 13.18
N GLY A 96 5.78 5.15 13.21
CA GLY A 96 5.86 6.34 14.04
C GLY A 96 6.88 7.38 13.62
N ARG A 97 7.40 7.30 12.39
CA ARG A 97 8.46 8.19 11.86
C ARG A 97 8.00 9.04 10.68
N GLY A 98 6.72 8.99 10.32
CA GLY A 98 6.19 9.72 9.17
C GLY A 98 6.49 9.11 7.80
N ILE A 99 7.18 7.97 7.75
CA ILE A 99 7.61 7.32 6.50
C ILE A 99 6.40 6.93 5.64
N ALA A 100 5.35 6.33 6.24
CA ALA A 100 4.14 5.96 5.51
C ALA A 100 3.46 7.18 4.88
N THR A 101 3.44 8.31 5.57
CA THR A 101 2.87 9.57 5.06
C THR A 101 3.64 10.06 3.83
N GLN A 102 4.96 10.04 3.88
CA GLN A 102 5.79 10.45 2.74
C GLN A 102 5.68 9.45 1.58
N ALA A 103 5.66 8.15 1.87
CA ALA A 103 5.48 7.13 0.85
C ALA A 103 4.13 7.28 0.12
N LEU A 104 3.05 7.53 0.87
CA LEU A 104 1.73 7.76 0.27
C LEU A 104 1.68 9.07 -0.53
N ARG A 105 2.31 10.15 -0.08
CA ARG A 105 2.42 11.39 -0.87
C ARG A 105 3.11 11.16 -2.19
N GLN A 106 4.27 10.49 -2.19
CA GLN A 106 4.99 10.15 -3.41
C GLN A 106 4.14 9.25 -4.33
N THR A 107 3.37 8.33 -3.76
CA THR A 107 2.43 7.48 -4.51
C THR A 107 1.32 8.30 -5.17
N ILE A 108 0.74 9.27 -4.46
CA ILE A 108 -0.27 10.18 -5.00
C ILE A 108 0.30 11.02 -6.14
N ASP A 109 1.50 11.59 -5.96
CA ASP A 109 2.18 12.36 -7.00
C ASP A 109 2.48 11.51 -8.23
N MET A 110 2.95 10.27 -8.02
CA MET A 110 3.20 9.31 -9.10
C MET A 110 1.92 8.97 -9.85
N ALA A 111 0.81 8.72 -9.17
CA ALA A 111 -0.46 8.41 -9.81
C ALA A 111 -1.00 9.61 -10.59
N PHE A 112 -0.96 10.81 -10.03
CA PHE A 112 -1.41 12.02 -10.71
C PHE A 112 -0.44 12.52 -11.81
N SER A 113 0.74 11.95 -11.95
CA SER A 113 1.59 12.21 -13.13
C SER A 113 0.97 11.63 -14.41
N ASP A 114 0.11 10.63 -14.29
CA ASP A 114 -0.73 10.16 -15.38
C ASP A 114 -1.97 11.08 -15.49
N PRO A 115 -2.12 11.83 -16.60
CA PRO A 115 -3.26 12.74 -16.77
C PRO A 115 -4.62 12.02 -16.85
N GLY A 116 -4.63 10.72 -17.13
CA GLY A 116 -5.82 9.89 -17.12
C GLY A 116 -6.36 9.59 -15.73
N ILE A 117 -5.54 9.70 -14.69
CA ILE A 117 -5.96 9.48 -13.30
C ILE A 117 -6.49 10.79 -12.72
N ILE A 118 -7.76 10.80 -12.34
CA ILE A 118 -8.44 11.97 -11.77
C ILE A 118 -8.96 11.72 -10.35
N ARG A 119 -8.91 10.47 -9.88
CA ARG A 119 -9.32 10.05 -8.56
C ARG A 119 -8.36 9.02 -8.00
N ILE A 120 -7.97 9.17 -6.75
CA ILE A 120 -7.20 8.17 -6.02
C ILE A 120 -7.99 7.76 -4.79
N GLU A 121 -8.14 6.46 -4.61
CA GLU A 121 -8.78 5.86 -3.43
C GLU A 121 -7.73 5.11 -2.60
N ALA A 122 -7.96 5.07 -1.30
CA ALA A 122 -7.25 4.19 -0.38
C ALA A 122 -8.20 3.76 0.73
N THR A 123 -8.06 2.54 1.20
CA THR A 123 -8.94 1.99 2.23
C THR A 123 -8.13 1.40 3.38
N ALA A 124 -8.78 1.27 4.52
CA ALA A 124 -8.20 0.62 5.69
C ALA A 124 -9.30 -0.11 6.49
N PHE A 125 -8.90 -1.15 7.22
CA PHE A 125 -9.73 -1.67 8.31
C PHE A 125 -10.05 -0.51 9.26
N SER A 126 -11.31 -0.30 9.58
CA SER A 126 -11.76 0.86 10.39
C SER A 126 -11.02 1.00 11.75
N PRO A 127 -10.63 -0.09 12.46
CA PRO A 127 -9.83 0.01 13.67
C PRO A 127 -8.38 0.47 13.44
N ASN A 128 -7.87 0.40 12.21
CA ASN A 128 -6.51 0.84 11.87
C ASN A 128 -6.43 2.37 11.78
N LYS A 129 -6.52 3.02 12.94
CA LYS A 129 -6.52 4.49 13.03
C LYS A 129 -5.22 5.12 12.55
N ALA A 130 -4.11 4.40 12.69
CA ALA A 130 -2.81 4.87 12.20
C ALA A 130 -2.84 5.05 10.68
N SER A 131 -3.38 4.08 9.92
CA SER A 131 -3.52 4.19 8.47
C SER A 131 -4.51 5.28 8.07
N CYS A 132 -5.66 5.40 8.75
CA CYS A 132 -6.60 6.49 8.51
C CYS A 132 -5.93 7.86 8.66
N ARG A 133 -5.13 8.03 9.70
CA ARG A 133 -4.41 9.29 9.95
C ARG A 133 -3.35 9.58 8.88
N VAL A 134 -2.68 8.57 8.37
CA VAL A 134 -1.73 8.72 7.25
C VAL A 134 -2.46 9.27 6.01
N MET A 135 -3.61 8.70 5.67
CA MET A 135 -4.42 9.15 4.53
C MET A 135 -4.89 10.60 4.70
N GLU A 136 -5.36 10.96 5.89
CA GLU A 136 -5.77 12.35 6.21
C GLU A 136 -4.61 13.33 6.07
N LYS A 137 -3.42 12.99 6.58
CA LYS A 137 -2.22 13.83 6.46
C LYS A 137 -1.75 14.02 5.01
N CYS A 138 -2.15 13.12 4.11
CA CYS A 138 -1.88 13.24 2.67
C CYS A 138 -2.95 14.03 1.91
N GLY A 139 -3.93 14.62 2.61
CA GLY A 139 -4.99 15.41 2.01
C GLY A 139 -6.17 14.57 1.49
N MET A 140 -6.18 13.27 1.75
CA MET A 140 -7.31 12.43 1.43
C MET A 140 -8.48 12.71 2.38
N LYS A 141 -9.69 12.68 1.86
CA LYS A 141 -10.91 12.88 2.63
C LYS A 141 -11.60 11.55 2.89
N HIS A 142 -12.07 11.35 4.12
CA HIS A 142 -12.95 10.25 4.44
C HIS A 142 -14.24 10.38 3.63
N GLU A 143 -14.54 9.37 2.82
CA GLU A 143 -15.71 9.38 1.93
C GLU A 143 -16.85 8.51 2.48
N ALA A 144 -16.50 7.36 3.03
CA ALA A 144 -17.47 6.43 3.57
C ALA A 144 -16.83 5.47 4.58
N THR A 145 -17.66 4.91 5.44
CA THR A 145 -17.36 3.71 6.21
C THR A 145 -18.34 2.63 5.76
N LEU A 146 -17.82 1.58 5.18
CA LEU A 146 -18.62 0.44 4.71
C LEU A 146 -18.77 -0.55 5.85
N GLU A 147 -19.99 -0.68 6.36
CA GLU A 147 -20.26 -1.56 7.49
C GLU A 147 -20.11 -3.02 7.09
N LYS A 148 -19.40 -3.80 7.93
CA LYS A 148 -19.20 -5.26 7.76
C LYS A 148 -18.63 -5.64 6.38
N ALA A 149 -17.80 -4.78 5.81
CA ALA A 149 -17.32 -4.94 4.44
C ALA A 149 -16.06 -5.80 4.32
N LEU A 150 -15.32 -6.02 5.42
CA LEU A 150 -14.09 -6.80 5.43
C LEU A 150 -14.21 -7.99 6.38
N SER A 151 -13.58 -9.08 6.01
CA SER A 151 -13.43 -10.27 6.86
C SER A 151 -11.95 -10.64 6.94
N LYS A 152 -11.47 -10.90 8.14
CA LYS A 152 -10.11 -11.39 8.38
C LYS A 152 -10.10 -12.42 9.48
N LYS A 153 -9.59 -13.62 9.17
CA LYS A 153 -9.51 -14.74 10.13
C LYS A 153 -10.86 -14.99 10.82
N GLY A 154 -11.95 -14.96 10.07
CA GLY A 154 -13.31 -15.19 10.57
C GLY A 154 -13.92 -14.03 11.35
N ARG A 155 -13.23 -12.93 11.53
CA ARG A 155 -13.74 -11.71 12.15
C ARG A 155 -14.14 -10.69 11.11
N VAL A 156 -15.28 -10.04 11.32
CA VAL A 156 -15.83 -9.01 10.43
C VAL A 156 -15.47 -7.62 10.92
N TYR A 157 -15.13 -6.74 9.98
CA TYR A 157 -14.72 -5.36 10.23
C TYR A 157 -15.41 -4.41 9.27
N ASP A 158 -15.54 -3.17 9.70
CA ASP A 158 -15.91 -2.07 8.81
C ASP A 158 -14.67 -1.62 8.01
N GLU A 159 -14.92 -1.08 6.83
CA GLU A 159 -13.88 -0.54 5.94
C GLU A 159 -14.00 0.97 5.85
N ALA A 160 -12.94 1.69 6.19
CA ALA A 160 -12.84 3.13 6.00
C ALA A 160 -12.33 3.42 4.59
N VAL A 161 -13.09 4.22 3.83
CA VAL A 161 -12.76 4.59 2.45
C VAL A 161 -12.37 6.06 2.42
N TYR A 162 -11.19 6.34 1.87
CA TYR A 162 -10.65 7.67 1.67
C TYR A 162 -10.40 7.93 0.18
N ARG A 163 -10.49 9.20 -0.23
CA ARG A 163 -10.23 9.58 -1.62
C ARG A 163 -9.60 10.97 -1.72
N ILE A 164 -8.87 11.18 -2.81
CA ILE A 164 -8.41 12.51 -3.24
C ILE A 164 -8.69 12.65 -4.73
N LEU A 165 -9.13 13.85 -5.13
CA LEU A 165 -9.45 14.18 -6.52
C LEU A 165 -8.40 15.16 -7.06
N ARG A 166 -8.16 15.05 -8.38
CA ARG A 166 -7.38 16.05 -9.10
C ARG A 166 -8.11 17.38 -9.09
#